data_03278fa9deed485d1e19d62d55acd3a6
#
_entry.id   03278fa9deed485d1e19d62d55acd3a6
#
_cell.length_a   1.000
_cell.length_b   1.000
_cell.length_c   1.000
_cell.angle_alpha   90.00
_cell.angle_beta   90.00
_cell.angle_gamma   90.00
#
_symmetry.space_group_name_H-M   'P 1'
#
loop_
_entity.id
_entity.type
_entity.pdbx_description
1 polymer ?
#
loop_
_entity_poly.entity_id
_entity_poly.type
_entity_poly.pdbx_seq_one_letter_code
_entity_poly.pdbx_strand_id
1 'polypeptide(L)'
;KNDFHFVRFFTETVPDVKKFLNTKQGDVYGFVEGDIVSDALHLYPLYTSAVASWNIPMMHVIGNHDFDQKFAAFSHTGNKKKYAEHEYESFFGPTDYSLNIGDIHIICMKDIDYLGNKKYNTRFLKEQLEWLKKDLSYVKPGSTVFLNVHVPLFNMLKDSQSNAKSVLSILQKFNVHIFSGHTHFHKNEILANNIYEHNVGAVCGFHWQGNSSRCGTPNGYMIVDVDGDNIRWHFKPTGHDLSYQFKIYKPGEFSSQTEY
;
A
#
# COMPACT_ATOMS: atom_id res chain seq x y z
N LYS A 1 0.70 -26.50 6.32
CA LYS A 1 1.97 -25.80 6.67
C LYS A 1 1.82 -24.38 6.16
N ASN A 2 1.82 -23.37 6.95
CA ASN A 2 2.01 -21.92 6.71
C ASN A 2 0.84 -20.97 7.05
N ASP A 3 -0.22 -21.43 7.70
CA ASP A 3 -1.24 -20.50 8.20
C ASP A 3 -0.77 -19.70 9.45
N PHE A 4 0.41 -20.03 9.97
CA PHE A 4 0.98 -19.39 11.16
C PHE A 4 1.37 -17.93 10.93
N HIS A 5 1.76 -17.56 9.71
CA HIS A 5 2.21 -16.22 9.41
C HIS A 5 1.06 -15.20 9.36
N PHE A 6 -0.10 -15.63 8.93
CA PHE A 6 -1.30 -14.82 8.87
C PHE A 6 -1.85 -14.46 10.28
N VAL A 7 -1.66 -15.33 11.24
CA VAL A 7 -2.08 -15.11 12.64
C VAL A 7 -1.45 -13.85 13.23
N ARG A 8 -0.21 -13.51 12.88
CA ARG A 8 0.50 -12.33 13.40
C ARG A 8 -0.18 -11.01 13.01
N PHE A 9 -0.83 -10.94 11.85
CA PHE A 9 -1.64 -9.77 11.51
C PHE A 9 -2.71 -9.51 12.58
N PHE A 10 -3.42 -10.53 12.98
CA PHE A 10 -4.52 -10.42 13.97
C PHE A 10 -4.02 -10.26 15.40
N THR A 11 -2.91 -10.89 15.75
CA THR A 11 -2.40 -10.92 17.13
C THR A 11 -1.42 -9.80 17.45
N GLU A 12 -0.79 -9.21 16.44
CA GLU A 12 0.23 -8.16 16.60
C GLU A 12 -0.21 -6.84 15.95
N THR A 13 -0.49 -6.83 14.64
CA THR A 13 -0.77 -5.59 13.91
C THR A 13 -2.11 -4.98 14.26
N VAL A 14 -3.18 -5.77 14.24
CA VAL A 14 -4.54 -5.25 14.52
C VAL A 14 -4.64 -4.63 15.90
N PRO A 15 -4.13 -5.27 16.99
CA PRO A 15 -4.12 -4.64 18.31
C PRO A 15 -3.21 -3.42 18.42
N ASP A 16 -2.04 -3.42 17.76
CA ASP A 16 -1.11 -2.29 17.78
C ASP A 16 -1.71 -1.05 17.12
N VAL A 17 -2.30 -1.20 15.93
CA VAL A 17 -3.00 -0.12 15.23
C VAL A 17 -4.15 0.41 16.10
N LYS A 18 -4.97 -0.48 16.67
CA LYS A 18 -6.08 -0.07 17.55
C LYS A 18 -5.59 0.70 18.77
N LYS A 19 -4.50 0.25 19.41
CA LYS A 19 -3.87 0.96 20.52
C LYS A 19 -3.39 2.35 20.08
N PHE A 20 -2.75 2.44 18.92
CA PHE A 20 -2.28 3.71 18.37
C PHE A 20 -3.45 4.67 18.07
N LEU A 21 -4.51 4.20 17.43
CA LEU A 21 -5.71 4.99 17.12
C LEU A 21 -6.35 5.60 18.36
N ASN A 22 -6.37 4.87 19.49
CA ASN A 22 -6.90 5.37 20.76
C ASN A 22 -6.10 6.56 21.31
N THR A 23 -4.90 6.83 20.81
CA THR A 23 -4.08 7.99 21.20
C THR A 23 -4.31 9.20 20.29
N LYS A 24 -5.03 9.04 19.19
CA LYS A 24 -5.22 10.10 18.19
C LYS A 24 -6.47 10.91 18.46
N GLN A 25 -6.38 12.20 18.11
CA GLN A 25 -7.50 13.13 18.08
C GLN A 25 -7.68 13.61 16.63
N GLY A 26 -8.90 13.92 16.26
CA GLY A 26 -9.25 14.32 14.90
C GLY A 26 -9.60 13.15 14.00
N ASP A 27 -9.79 13.44 12.71
CA ASP A 27 -10.17 12.46 11.72
C ASP A 27 -8.97 11.60 11.31
N VAL A 28 -9.17 10.29 11.29
CA VAL A 28 -8.15 9.33 10.88
C VAL A 28 -8.71 8.45 9.76
N TYR A 29 -7.88 8.22 8.75
CA TYR A 29 -8.18 7.40 7.59
C TYR A 29 -7.07 6.38 7.41
N GLY A 30 -7.42 5.17 6.96
CA GLY A 30 -6.46 4.11 6.68
C GLY A 30 -6.32 3.87 5.18
N PHE A 31 -5.08 3.60 4.74
CA PHE A 31 -4.75 3.26 3.37
C PHE A 31 -4.00 1.94 3.34
N VAL A 32 -4.29 1.11 2.34
CA VAL A 32 -3.64 -0.19 2.13
C VAL A 32 -3.19 -0.29 0.69
N GLU A 33 -1.88 -0.35 0.50
CA GLU A 33 -1.23 -0.29 -0.80
C GLU A 33 -1.14 -1.67 -1.48
N GLY A 34 -2.20 -2.46 -1.38
CA GLY A 34 -2.33 -3.75 -2.06
C GLY A 34 -1.70 -4.95 -1.33
N ASP A 35 -1.78 -6.10 -1.98
CA ASP A 35 -1.40 -7.40 -1.40
C ASP A 35 -2.10 -7.65 -0.05
N ILE A 36 -3.41 -7.38 -0.03
CA ILE A 36 -4.28 -7.52 1.15
C ILE A 36 -4.25 -8.96 1.63
N VAL A 37 -4.19 -9.89 0.68
CA VAL A 37 -4.04 -11.33 0.92
C VAL A 37 -2.91 -11.89 0.05
N SER A 38 -2.35 -13.04 0.42
CA SER A 38 -1.29 -13.69 -0.34
C SER A 38 -1.85 -14.86 -1.16
N ASP A 39 -2.36 -14.59 -2.37
CA ASP A 39 -2.99 -15.57 -3.26
C ASP A 39 -4.15 -16.33 -2.58
N ALA A 40 -4.97 -15.63 -1.81
CA ALA A 40 -5.97 -16.25 -0.95
C ALA A 40 -7.24 -15.38 -0.81
N LEU A 41 -7.90 -15.08 -1.95
CA LEU A 41 -9.05 -14.17 -2.04
C LEU A 41 -10.17 -14.50 -1.06
N HIS A 42 -10.38 -15.78 -0.75
CA HIS A 42 -11.36 -16.25 0.24
C HIS A 42 -11.13 -15.71 1.66
N LEU A 43 -9.98 -15.06 1.94
CA LEU A 43 -9.66 -14.45 3.23
C LEU A 43 -10.09 -12.98 3.34
N TYR A 44 -10.60 -12.35 2.27
CA TYR A 44 -11.11 -10.99 2.34
C TYR A 44 -12.15 -10.76 3.47
N PRO A 45 -13.14 -11.65 3.70
CA PRO A 45 -14.08 -11.49 4.81
C PRO A 45 -13.39 -11.45 6.18
N LEU A 46 -12.34 -12.24 6.36
CA LEU A 46 -11.61 -12.30 7.63
C LEU A 46 -10.78 -11.01 7.82
N TYR A 47 -10.13 -10.53 6.76
CA TYR A 47 -9.41 -9.26 6.79
C TYR A 47 -10.34 -8.09 7.10
N THR A 48 -11.45 -7.94 6.35
CA THR A 48 -12.40 -6.84 6.54
C THR A 48 -13.00 -6.84 7.94
N SER A 49 -13.32 -8.01 8.49
CA SER A 49 -13.79 -8.15 9.87
C SER A 49 -12.75 -7.66 10.89
N ALA A 50 -11.47 -7.94 10.66
CA ALA A 50 -10.40 -7.53 11.55
C ALA A 50 -10.21 -5.99 11.55
N VAL A 51 -10.08 -5.40 10.35
CA VAL A 51 -9.85 -3.96 10.21
C VAL A 51 -11.07 -3.12 10.58
N ALA A 52 -12.29 -3.67 10.48
CA ALA A 52 -13.51 -3.01 10.95
C ALA A 52 -13.42 -2.66 12.46
N SER A 53 -12.63 -3.40 13.24
CA SER A 53 -12.40 -3.11 14.67
C SER A 53 -11.65 -1.79 14.92
N TRP A 54 -11.04 -1.20 13.90
CA TRP A 54 -10.37 0.09 13.98
C TRP A 54 -11.34 1.27 13.95
N ASN A 55 -12.54 1.07 13.41
CA ASN A 55 -13.60 2.06 13.32
C ASN A 55 -13.16 3.37 12.63
N ILE A 56 -12.41 3.25 11.56
CA ILE A 56 -11.98 4.35 10.67
C ILE A 56 -12.31 3.99 9.22
N PRO A 57 -12.54 4.99 8.35
CA PRO A 57 -12.64 4.74 6.92
C PRO A 57 -11.34 4.14 6.37
N MET A 58 -11.46 3.10 5.54
CA MET A 58 -10.35 2.41 4.94
C MET A 58 -10.41 2.50 3.42
N MET A 59 -9.33 2.90 2.78
CA MET A 59 -9.13 2.90 1.35
C MET A 59 -8.12 1.83 0.94
N HIS A 60 -8.34 1.20 -0.21
CA HIS A 60 -7.54 0.08 -0.65
C HIS A 60 -7.11 0.23 -2.10
N VAL A 61 -5.93 -0.29 -2.40
CA VAL A 61 -5.43 -0.54 -3.75
C VAL A 61 -5.29 -2.05 -3.94
N ILE A 62 -5.52 -2.54 -5.14
CA ILE A 62 -5.34 -3.96 -5.45
C ILE A 62 -3.87 -4.23 -5.77
N GLY A 63 -3.26 -5.26 -5.14
CA GLY A 63 -1.89 -5.71 -5.40
C GLY A 63 -1.84 -6.98 -6.26
N ASN A 64 -0.64 -7.42 -6.61
CA ASN A 64 -0.49 -8.59 -7.49
C ASN A 64 -0.91 -9.91 -6.83
N HIS A 65 -0.81 -10.04 -5.51
CA HIS A 65 -1.27 -11.21 -4.77
C HIS A 65 -2.80 -11.23 -4.55
N ASP A 66 -3.49 -10.16 -4.89
CA ASP A 66 -4.95 -10.06 -4.86
C ASP A 66 -5.62 -10.58 -6.15
N PHE A 67 -4.85 -11.16 -7.08
CA PHE A 67 -5.35 -11.75 -8.33
C PHE A 67 -5.36 -13.27 -8.37
N ASP A 68 -4.70 -13.93 -7.43
CA ASP A 68 -4.54 -15.37 -7.44
C ASP A 68 -5.24 -16.06 -6.27
N GLN A 69 -5.58 -17.33 -6.48
CA GLN A 69 -6.12 -18.22 -5.47
C GLN A 69 -5.35 -19.53 -5.51
N LYS A 70 -4.46 -19.75 -4.54
CA LYS A 70 -3.62 -20.95 -4.45
C LYS A 70 -4.35 -22.17 -3.86
N PHE A 71 -5.49 -21.95 -3.22
CA PHE A 71 -6.25 -23.01 -2.59
C PHE A 71 -7.27 -23.59 -3.58
N ALA A 72 -7.07 -24.83 -4.02
CA ALA A 72 -7.88 -25.45 -5.06
C ALA A 72 -9.40 -25.47 -4.73
N ALA A 73 -9.75 -25.61 -3.45
CA ALA A 73 -11.14 -25.60 -2.99
C ALA A 73 -11.88 -24.27 -3.30
N PHE A 74 -11.16 -23.17 -3.48
CA PHE A 74 -11.70 -21.84 -3.76
C PHE A 74 -11.31 -21.34 -5.16
N SER A 75 -10.68 -22.19 -5.99
CA SER A 75 -10.22 -21.76 -7.30
C SER A 75 -11.40 -21.56 -8.27
N HIS A 76 -11.27 -20.56 -9.14
CA HIS A 76 -12.21 -20.26 -10.20
C HIS A 76 -11.66 -20.71 -11.55
N THR A 77 -12.50 -21.31 -12.41
CA THR A 77 -12.10 -21.89 -13.71
C THR A 77 -12.20 -20.94 -14.89
N GLY A 78 -12.83 -19.77 -14.73
CA GLY A 78 -13.03 -18.79 -15.80
C GLY A 78 -11.89 -17.79 -15.97
N ASN A 79 -12.20 -16.59 -16.44
CA ASN A 79 -11.24 -15.49 -16.54
C ASN A 79 -10.81 -15.03 -15.14
N LYS A 80 -9.62 -15.46 -14.72
CA LYS A 80 -9.10 -15.22 -13.38
C LYS A 80 -8.94 -13.74 -13.06
N LYS A 81 -8.51 -12.91 -14.02
CA LYS A 81 -8.39 -11.47 -13.85
C LYS A 81 -9.74 -10.84 -13.51
N LYS A 82 -10.73 -11.08 -14.36
CA LYS A 82 -12.08 -10.53 -14.17
C LYS A 82 -12.72 -11.02 -12.87
N TYR A 83 -12.51 -12.29 -12.53
CA TYR A 83 -13.01 -12.84 -11.27
C TYR A 83 -12.36 -12.17 -10.07
N ALA A 84 -11.04 -12.04 -10.06
CA ALA A 84 -10.30 -11.44 -8.95
C ALA A 84 -10.65 -9.94 -8.76
N GLU A 85 -10.74 -9.18 -9.86
CA GLU A 85 -11.18 -7.79 -9.80
C GLU A 85 -12.61 -7.67 -9.25
N HIS A 86 -13.53 -8.52 -9.68
CA HIS A 86 -14.91 -8.54 -9.17
C HIS A 86 -14.96 -8.92 -7.67
N GLU A 87 -14.18 -9.92 -7.24
CA GLU A 87 -14.07 -10.27 -5.83
C GLU A 87 -13.52 -9.10 -5.01
N TYR A 88 -12.44 -8.47 -5.48
CA TYR A 88 -11.89 -7.28 -4.84
C TYR A 88 -12.93 -6.17 -4.72
N GLU A 89 -13.59 -5.82 -5.83
CA GLU A 89 -14.59 -4.75 -5.90
C GLU A 89 -15.78 -4.98 -4.98
N SER A 90 -16.16 -6.25 -4.75
CA SER A 90 -17.27 -6.59 -3.85
C SER A 90 -16.98 -6.30 -2.38
N PHE A 91 -15.69 -6.21 -1.99
CA PHE A 91 -15.25 -5.92 -0.62
C PHE A 91 -14.74 -4.49 -0.44
N PHE A 92 -14.05 -3.93 -1.45
CA PHE A 92 -13.26 -2.72 -1.32
C PHE A 92 -13.69 -1.59 -2.25
N GLY A 93 -14.62 -1.84 -3.18
CA GLY A 93 -15.02 -0.88 -4.19
C GLY A 93 -14.13 -0.87 -5.43
N PRO A 94 -14.25 0.14 -6.30
CA PRO A 94 -13.55 0.20 -7.58
C PRO A 94 -12.04 0.08 -7.45
N THR A 95 -11.37 -0.47 -8.48
CA THR A 95 -9.89 -0.54 -8.52
C THR A 95 -9.23 0.81 -8.82
N ASP A 96 -9.97 1.73 -9.44
CA ASP A 96 -9.51 3.08 -9.75
C ASP A 96 -10.59 4.07 -9.30
N TYR A 97 -10.25 4.96 -8.36
CA TYR A 97 -11.17 5.95 -7.81
C TYR A 97 -10.44 7.15 -7.20
N SER A 98 -11.19 8.22 -6.98
CA SER A 98 -10.71 9.40 -6.26
C SER A 98 -11.75 9.92 -5.27
N LEU A 99 -11.29 10.63 -4.26
CA LEU A 99 -12.12 11.33 -3.28
C LEU A 99 -11.34 12.52 -2.70
N ASN A 100 -12.03 13.38 -1.96
CA ASN A 100 -11.38 14.46 -1.23
C ASN A 100 -11.48 14.21 0.28
N ILE A 101 -10.38 14.44 0.98
CA ILE A 101 -10.32 14.47 2.45
C ILE A 101 -9.81 15.85 2.84
N GLY A 102 -10.70 16.71 3.33
CA GLY A 102 -10.38 18.13 3.51
C GLY A 102 -9.95 18.75 2.18
N ASP A 103 -8.78 19.39 2.18
CA ASP A 103 -8.21 20.04 0.99
C ASP A 103 -7.30 19.11 0.16
N ILE A 104 -7.14 17.84 0.57
CA ILE A 104 -6.31 16.88 -0.15
C ILE A 104 -7.16 16.07 -1.13
N HIS A 105 -6.72 16.03 -2.37
CA HIS A 105 -7.27 15.14 -3.39
C HIS A 105 -6.58 13.78 -3.32
N ILE A 106 -7.35 12.74 -3.05
CA ILE A 106 -6.87 11.36 -2.89
C ILE A 106 -7.20 10.57 -4.16
N ILE A 107 -6.22 9.87 -4.68
CA ILE A 107 -6.37 8.99 -5.84
C ILE A 107 -5.86 7.60 -5.46
N CYS A 108 -6.63 6.57 -5.76
CA CYS A 108 -6.23 5.18 -5.67
C CYS A 108 -6.31 4.58 -7.07
N MET A 109 -5.20 4.04 -7.58
CA MET A 109 -5.14 3.49 -8.94
C MET A 109 -4.46 2.13 -8.96
N LYS A 110 -5.07 1.20 -9.68
CA LYS A 110 -4.49 -0.09 -10.00
C LYS A 110 -3.32 0.11 -10.97
N ASP A 111 -2.19 -0.52 -10.69
CA ASP A 111 -0.99 -0.53 -11.53
C ASP A 111 -0.52 -1.94 -11.92
N ILE A 112 -1.35 -2.94 -11.60
CA ILE A 112 -1.15 -4.34 -11.98
C ILE A 112 -2.01 -4.68 -13.20
N ASP A 113 -1.37 -4.98 -14.32
CA ASP A 113 -2.02 -5.59 -15.48
C ASP A 113 -1.79 -7.10 -15.45
N TYR A 114 -2.72 -7.80 -14.81
CA TYR A 114 -2.62 -9.23 -14.57
C TYR A 114 -2.85 -10.06 -15.85
N LEU A 115 -1.94 -10.98 -16.12
CA LEU A 115 -1.92 -11.84 -17.32
C LEU A 115 -2.35 -13.29 -17.04
N GLY A 116 -2.60 -13.63 -15.78
CA GLY A 116 -2.92 -14.97 -15.34
C GLY A 116 -1.71 -15.78 -14.86
N ASN A 117 -1.99 -16.80 -14.03
CA ASN A 117 -0.98 -17.72 -13.51
C ASN A 117 0.21 -17.00 -12.85
N LYS A 118 -0.06 -16.02 -11.99
CA LYS A 118 0.92 -15.19 -11.27
C LYS A 118 1.82 -14.33 -12.17
N LYS A 119 1.45 -14.16 -13.45
CA LYS A 119 2.15 -13.28 -14.38
C LYS A 119 1.39 -11.96 -14.48
N TYR A 120 2.11 -10.86 -14.45
CA TYR A 120 1.57 -9.51 -14.58
C TYR A 120 2.62 -8.57 -15.15
N ASN A 121 2.14 -7.46 -15.73
CA ASN A 121 2.97 -6.29 -16.00
C ASN A 121 2.64 -5.22 -14.94
N THR A 122 3.62 -4.43 -14.59
CA THR A 122 3.42 -3.25 -13.75
C THR A 122 3.26 -2.04 -14.66
N ARG A 123 2.02 -1.60 -14.89
CA ARG A 123 1.74 -0.50 -15.80
C ARG A 123 0.38 0.13 -15.56
N PHE A 124 0.25 1.37 -15.95
CA PHE A 124 -1.04 2.05 -16.11
C PHE A 124 -1.55 1.89 -17.53
N LEU A 125 -2.83 1.60 -17.69
CA LEU A 125 -3.46 1.49 -19.00
C LEU A 125 -3.77 2.87 -19.56
N LYS A 126 -3.97 2.96 -20.87
CA LYS A 126 -4.26 4.24 -21.53
C LYS A 126 -5.55 4.88 -20.98
N GLU A 127 -6.56 4.07 -20.75
CA GLU A 127 -7.85 4.49 -20.21
C GLU A 127 -7.70 5.10 -18.81
N GLN A 128 -6.82 4.55 -17.99
CA GLN A 128 -6.50 5.09 -16.67
C GLN A 128 -5.80 6.45 -16.76
N LEU A 129 -4.90 6.64 -17.74
CA LEU A 129 -4.25 7.95 -17.96
C LEU A 129 -5.26 9.02 -18.40
N GLU A 130 -6.21 8.67 -19.26
CA GLU A 130 -7.27 9.59 -19.67
C GLU A 130 -8.22 9.92 -18.49
N TRP A 131 -8.57 8.92 -17.70
CA TRP A 131 -9.33 9.13 -16.48
C TRP A 131 -8.60 10.05 -15.49
N LEU A 132 -7.31 9.78 -15.21
CA LEU A 132 -6.47 10.60 -14.31
C LEU A 132 -6.39 12.06 -14.77
N LYS A 133 -6.18 12.29 -16.06
CA LYS A 133 -6.19 13.66 -16.64
C LYS A 133 -7.53 14.35 -16.42
N LYS A 134 -8.64 13.61 -16.63
CA LYS A 134 -9.98 14.15 -16.48
C LYS A 134 -10.28 14.47 -15.01
N ASP A 135 -9.97 13.56 -14.11
CA ASP A 135 -10.14 13.72 -12.68
C ASP A 135 -9.38 14.94 -12.16
N LEU A 136 -8.07 15.02 -12.44
CA LEU A 136 -7.22 16.15 -12.06
C LEU A 136 -7.56 17.47 -12.77
N SER A 137 -8.37 17.45 -13.82
CA SER A 137 -8.87 18.69 -14.44
C SER A 137 -9.84 19.47 -13.54
N TYR A 138 -10.39 18.81 -12.52
CA TYR A 138 -11.26 19.44 -11.51
C TYR A 138 -10.50 19.90 -10.28
N VAL A 139 -9.21 19.56 -10.17
CA VAL A 139 -8.34 19.92 -9.05
C VAL A 139 -7.54 21.18 -9.38
N LYS A 140 -7.50 22.14 -8.46
CA LYS A 140 -6.75 23.38 -8.64
C LYS A 140 -5.25 23.08 -8.73
N PRO A 141 -4.52 23.62 -9.72
CA PRO A 141 -3.07 23.52 -9.75
C PRO A 141 -2.42 24.01 -8.45
N GLY A 142 -1.41 23.31 -7.98
CA GLY A 142 -0.74 23.60 -6.70
C GLY A 142 -1.40 22.94 -5.48
N SER A 143 -2.60 22.32 -5.62
CA SER A 143 -3.21 21.56 -4.53
C SER A 143 -2.37 20.34 -4.18
N THR A 144 -2.53 19.85 -2.96
CA THR A 144 -1.93 18.61 -2.49
C THR A 144 -2.73 17.42 -3.02
N VAL A 145 -2.02 16.46 -3.62
CA VAL A 145 -2.57 15.21 -4.17
C VAL A 145 -1.85 14.03 -3.54
N PHE A 146 -2.61 13.07 -3.01
CA PHE A 146 -2.10 11.78 -2.60
C PHE A 146 -2.46 10.75 -3.67
N LEU A 147 -1.45 10.11 -4.25
CA LEU A 147 -1.62 9.00 -5.19
C LEU A 147 -1.22 7.70 -4.50
N ASN A 148 -2.17 6.79 -4.38
CA ASN A 148 -1.97 5.47 -3.78
C ASN A 148 -1.94 4.42 -4.91
N VAL A 149 -0.86 3.65 -4.96
CA VAL A 149 -0.59 2.60 -5.95
C VAL A 149 0.06 1.40 -5.27
N HIS A 150 0.04 0.24 -5.92
CA HIS A 150 0.69 -0.93 -5.32
C HIS A 150 2.20 -0.93 -5.59
N VAL A 151 2.63 -0.79 -6.83
CA VAL A 151 4.04 -0.88 -7.23
C VAL A 151 4.67 0.50 -7.24
N PRO A 152 5.87 0.68 -6.66
CA PRO A 152 6.50 2.00 -6.64
C PRO A 152 6.82 2.52 -8.05
N LEU A 153 6.48 3.80 -8.28
CA LEU A 153 6.76 4.47 -9.54
C LEU A 153 8.26 4.53 -9.85
N PHE A 154 9.13 4.69 -8.83
CA PHE A 154 10.59 4.67 -9.05
C PHE A 154 11.10 3.35 -9.65
N ASN A 155 10.38 2.24 -9.45
CA ASN A 155 10.66 0.97 -10.12
C ASN A 155 10.05 0.96 -11.53
N MET A 156 8.81 1.40 -11.68
CA MET A 156 8.08 1.43 -12.94
C MET A 156 8.73 2.37 -13.97
N LEU A 157 9.39 3.44 -13.53
CA LEU A 157 10.11 4.39 -14.40
C LEU A 157 11.26 3.76 -15.19
N LYS A 158 11.74 2.59 -14.77
CA LYS A 158 12.77 1.82 -15.46
C LYS A 158 12.23 1.06 -16.67
N ASP A 159 10.91 0.87 -16.72
CA ASP A 159 10.21 0.21 -17.84
C ASP A 159 9.46 1.25 -18.68
N SER A 160 9.83 1.37 -19.96
CA SER A 160 9.18 2.29 -20.90
C SER A 160 7.71 1.94 -21.21
N GLN A 161 7.29 0.72 -20.94
CA GLN A 161 5.92 0.22 -21.18
C GLN A 161 4.99 0.44 -19.99
N SER A 162 5.53 0.90 -18.85
CA SER A 162 4.76 1.08 -17.61
C SER A 162 3.81 2.27 -17.63
N ASN A 163 4.03 3.25 -18.52
CA ASN A 163 3.35 4.56 -18.54
C ASN A 163 3.58 5.42 -17.26
N ALA A 164 4.49 5.05 -16.37
CA ALA A 164 4.79 5.82 -15.16
C ALA A 164 5.28 7.25 -15.46
N LYS A 165 6.05 7.44 -16.54
CA LYS A 165 6.47 8.78 -16.99
C LYS A 165 5.28 9.67 -17.37
N SER A 166 4.25 9.09 -17.97
CA SER A 166 3.02 9.81 -18.32
C SER A 166 2.25 10.22 -17.06
N VAL A 167 2.18 9.35 -16.05
CA VAL A 167 1.59 9.67 -14.74
C VAL A 167 2.33 10.82 -14.10
N LEU A 168 3.67 10.79 -14.01
CA LEU A 168 4.46 11.90 -13.47
C LEU A 168 4.22 13.21 -14.21
N SER A 169 4.16 13.16 -15.56
CA SER A 169 3.88 14.35 -16.37
C SER A 169 2.52 14.99 -16.07
N ILE A 170 1.48 14.14 -15.82
CA ILE A 170 0.15 14.63 -15.46
C ILE A 170 0.17 15.28 -14.07
N LEU A 171 0.95 14.72 -13.14
CA LEU A 171 1.03 15.16 -11.74
C LEU A 171 1.87 16.43 -11.52
N GLN A 172 2.71 16.86 -12.46
CA GLN A 172 3.67 17.96 -12.29
C GLN A 172 3.08 19.30 -11.82
N LYS A 173 1.77 19.52 -11.99
CA LYS A 173 1.09 20.76 -11.60
C LYS A 173 0.65 20.80 -10.14
N PHE A 174 0.88 19.72 -9.38
CA PHE A 174 0.39 19.53 -8.02
C PHE A 174 1.53 19.27 -7.04
N ASN A 175 1.27 19.42 -5.75
CA ASN A 175 2.16 18.95 -4.71
C ASN A 175 1.78 17.51 -4.39
N VAL A 176 2.63 16.55 -4.73
CA VAL A 176 2.23 15.14 -4.77
C VAL A 176 3.00 14.31 -3.75
N HIS A 177 2.27 13.51 -3.00
CA HIS A 177 2.79 12.40 -2.23
C HIS A 177 2.24 11.10 -2.81
N ILE A 178 3.13 10.23 -3.28
CA ILE A 178 2.79 8.91 -3.79
C ILE A 178 3.06 7.90 -2.69
N PHE A 179 2.09 7.07 -2.38
CA PHE A 179 2.24 5.97 -1.44
C PHE A 179 2.22 4.65 -2.19
N SER A 180 3.17 3.77 -1.88
CA SER A 180 3.33 2.50 -2.59
C SER A 180 3.81 1.40 -1.63
N GLY A 181 3.62 0.13 -2.03
CA GLY A 181 4.00 -1.06 -1.29
C GLY A 181 4.90 -2.00 -2.08
N HIS A 182 4.49 -3.26 -2.27
CA HIS A 182 5.05 -4.29 -3.14
C HIS A 182 6.48 -4.76 -2.81
N THR A 183 7.41 -3.84 -2.60
CA THR A 183 8.84 -4.18 -2.43
C THR A 183 9.18 -4.72 -1.04
N HIS A 184 8.30 -4.53 -0.06
CA HIS A 184 8.54 -4.79 1.36
C HIS A 184 9.72 -4.01 1.94
N PHE A 185 10.16 -2.94 1.29
CA PHE A 185 11.18 -2.03 1.78
C PHE A 185 10.56 -0.71 2.20
N HIS A 186 11.10 -0.08 3.23
CA HIS A 186 10.76 1.30 3.54
C HIS A 186 11.74 2.22 2.83
N LYS A 187 11.22 3.07 1.94
CA LYS A 187 12.05 3.97 1.14
C LYS A 187 11.29 5.24 0.79
N ASN A 188 11.95 6.39 0.91
CA ASN A 188 11.44 7.67 0.42
C ASN A 188 12.30 8.15 -0.75
N GLU A 189 11.67 8.60 -1.83
CA GLU A 189 12.32 9.11 -3.05
C GLU A 189 11.71 10.44 -3.45
N ILE A 190 12.53 11.32 -4.03
CA ILE A 190 12.08 12.54 -4.70
C ILE A 190 12.10 12.26 -6.20
N LEU A 191 10.92 12.14 -6.80
CA LEU A 191 10.80 11.84 -8.23
C LEU A 191 10.85 13.12 -9.10
N ALA A 192 10.40 14.24 -8.54
CA ALA A 192 10.49 15.59 -9.13
C ALA A 192 10.42 16.63 -8.00
N ASN A 193 10.61 17.91 -8.32
CA ASN A 193 10.67 18.99 -7.32
C ASN A 193 9.48 19.02 -6.34
N ASN A 194 8.32 18.58 -6.78
CA ASN A 194 7.06 18.60 -6.02
C ASN A 194 6.39 17.23 -5.97
N ILE A 195 7.11 16.16 -6.27
CA ILE A 195 6.60 14.78 -6.26
C ILE A 195 7.51 13.92 -5.40
N TYR A 196 6.97 13.48 -4.28
CA TYR A 196 7.62 12.59 -3.31
C TYR A 196 6.97 11.21 -3.39
N GLU A 197 7.76 10.16 -3.33
CA GLU A 197 7.26 8.80 -3.22
C GLU A 197 7.69 8.16 -1.92
N HIS A 198 6.74 7.56 -1.22
CA HIS A 198 6.86 6.86 0.04
C HIS A 198 6.53 5.39 -0.19
N ASN A 199 7.54 4.56 -0.42
CA ASN A 199 7.36 3.13 -0.45
C ASN A 199 7.35 2.60 0.99
N VAL A 200 6.21 2.12 1.42
CA VAL A 200 5.98 1.74 2.82
C VAL A 200 6.50 0.35 3.10
N GLY A 201 7.25 0.19 4.18
CA GLY A 201 7.65 -1.12 4.68
C GLY A 201 6.43 -1.97 5.02
N ALA A 202 6.48 -3.26 4.67
CA ALA A 202 5.33 -4.13 4.77
C ALA A 202 4.96 -4.46 6.22
N VAL A 203 3.67 -4.49 6.50
CA VAL A 203 3.10 -5.00 7.76
C VAL A 203 3.59 -6.41 8.08
N CYS A 204 3.79 -7.24 7.05
CA CYS A 204 4.28 -8.60 7.19
C CYS A 204 5.82 -8.71 7.21
N GLY A 205 6.55 -7.59 7.09
CA GLY A 205 8.00 -7.61 6.97
C GLY A 205 8.47 -8.55 5.86
N PHE A 206 9.33 -9.50 6.17
CA PHE A 206 9.72 -10.56 5.24
C PHE A 206 8.71 -11.72 5.29
N HIS A 207 7.51 -11.49 4.75
CA HIS A 207 6.44 -12.50 4.65
C HIS A 207 6.12 -13.21 5.98
N TRP A 208 6.18 -12.49 7.10
CA TRP A 208 6.02 -13.04 8.46
C TRP A 208 7.10 -14.07 8.88
N GLN A 209 8.18 -14.19 8.12
CA GLN A 209 9.26 -15.13 8.45
C GLN A 209 10.24 -14.59 9.49
N GLY A 210 10.19 -13.29 9.77
CA GLY A 210 11.01 -12.59 10.75
C GLY A 210 10.30 -11.35 11.28
N ASN A 211 11.00 -10.58 12.11
CA ASN A 211 10.50 -9.33 12.69
C ASN A 211 10.90 -8.10 11.86
N SER A 212 11.59 -8.29 10.77
CA SER A 212 12.06 -7.21 9.90
C SER A 212 12.03 -7.61 8.43
N SER A 213 11.99 -6.61 7.57
CA SER A 213 12.22 -6.72 6.12
C SER A 213 13.71 -6.89 5.83
N ARG A 214 14.06 -7.24 4.57
CA ARG A 214 15.46 -7.38 4.12
C ARG A 214 16.28 -6.10 4.23
N CYS A 215 15.65 -4.94 4.24
CA CYS A 215 16.30 -3.64 4.47
C CYS A 215 16.51 -3.31 5.96
N GLY A 216 16.13 -4.20 6.87
CA GLY A 216 16.20 -3.99 8.31
C GLY A 216 15.01 -3.25 8.92
N THR A 217 14.05 -2.77 8.11
CA THR A 217 12.84 -2.14 8.61
C THR A 217 11.96 -3.16 9.32
N PRO A 218 11.55 -2.93 10.58
CA PRO A 218 10.62 -3.84 11.28
C PRO A 218 9.26 -3.92 10.58
N ASN A 219 8.48 -4.94 10.93
CA ASN A 219 7.04 -4.96 10.59
C ASN A 219 6.39 -3.69 11.12
N GLY A 220 5.54 -3.06 10.33
CA GLY A 220 4.92 -1.81 10.74
C GLY A 220 4.13 -1.13 9.64
N TYR A 221 3.82 0.12 9.87
CA TYR A 221 3.01 0.96 9.00
C TYR A 221 3.50 2.41 9.04
N MET A 222 3.09 3.19 8.06
CA MET A 222 3.41 4.62 8.01
C MET A 222 2.30 5.43 8.66
N ILE A 223 2.68 6.49 9.35
CA ILE A 223 1.79 7.55 9.82
C ILE A 223 2.06 8.79 8.97
N VAL A 224 0.99 9.40 8.50
CA VAL A 224 1.03 10.66 7.78
C VAL A 224 0.16 11.66 8.54
N ASP A 225 0.79 12.68 9.09
CA ASP A 225 0.10 13.78 9.76
C ASP A 225 -0.07 14.93 8.76
N VAL A 226 -1.31 15.40 8.62
CA VAL A 226 -1.71 16.46 7.69
C VAL A 226 -2.22 17.65 8.49
N ASP A 227 -1.60 18.81 8.29
CA ASP A 227 -2.01 20.09 8.89
C ASP A 227 -1.95 21.18 7.79
N GLY A 228 -3.06 21.36 7.08
CA GLY A 228 -3.10 22.14 5.85
C GLY A 228 -2.12 21.61 4.82
N ASP A 229 -1.22 22.47 4.34
CA ASP A 229 -0.17 22.10 3.36
C ASP A 229 1.06 21.44 4.02
N ASN A 230 1.09 21.31 5.34
CA ASN A 230 2.20 20.71 6.05
C ASN A 230 1.99 19.21 6.21
N ILE A 231 2.68 18.44 5.39
CA ILE A 231 2.62 16.97 5.38
C ILE A 231 3.87 16.44 6.07
N ARG A 232 3.67 15.65 7.12
CA ARG A 232 4.74 14.97 7.87
C ARG A 232 4.48 13.49 7.89
N TRP A 233 5.52 12.69 7.75
CA TRP A 233 5.41 11.23 7.75
C TRP A 233 6.52 10.59 8.57
N HIS A 234 6.22 9.44 9.14
CA HIS A 234 7.17 8.63 9.89
C HIS A 234 6.69 7.18 9.93
N PHE A 235 7.63 6.27 10.07
CA PHE A 235 7.32 4.86 10.18
C PHE A 235 6.98 4.49 11.62
N LYS A 236 5.92 3.70 11.84
CA LYS A 236 5.50 3.16 13.14
C LYS A 236 5.75 1.66 13.16
N PRO A 237 6.81 1.17 13.83
CA PRO A 237 7.04 -0.26 14.02
C PRO A 237 5.96 -0.90 14.88
N THR A 238 5.45 -2.05 14.47
CA THR A 238 4.48 -2.83 15.25
C THR A 238 5.09 -3.24 16.59
N GLY A 239 4.36 -3.04 17.67
CA GLY A 239 4.79 -3.36 19.03
C GLY A 239 5.81 -2.40 19.65
N HIS A 240 6.23 -1.34 18.96
CA HIS A 240 7.14 -0.33 19.47
C HIS A 240 6.51 1.05 19.54
N ASP A 241 7.07 1.93 20.34
CA ASP A 241 6.67 3.33 20.38
C ASP A 241 7.07 4.05 19.08
N LEU A 242 6.37 5.15 18.77
CA LEU A 242 6.63 5.96 17.58
C LEU A 242 8.06 6.54 17.56
N SER A 243 8.67 6.76 18.71
CA SER A 243 10.05 7.23 18.84
C SER A 243 11.11 6.20 18.43
N TYR A 244 10.73 4.93 18.24
CA TYR A 244 11.64 3.89 17.78
C TYR A 244 11.89 4.01 16.28
N GLN A 245 12.81 4.91 15.89
CA GLN A 245 13.11 5.22 14.48
C GLN A 245 14.45 4.68 13.99
N PHE A 246 15.31 4.21 14.90
CA PHE A 246 16.59 3.56 14.56
C PHE A 246 17.04 2.65 15.69
N LYS A 247 17.91 1.68 15.37
CA LYS A 247 18.58 0.81 16.32
C LYS A 247 20.06 0.74 15.97
N ILE A 248 20.93 0.88 16.96
CA ILE A 248 22.36 0.73 16.82
C ILE A 248 22.75 -0.64 17.36
N TYR A 249 23.39 -1.44 16.54
CA TYR A 249 23.95 -2.74 16.94
C TYR A 249 25.41 -2.61 17.27
N LYS A 250 25.87 -3.18 18.37
CA LYS A 250 27.29 -3.32 18.66
C LYS A 250 27.89 -4.44 17.82
N PRO A 251 29.20 -4.37 17.48
CA PRO A 251 29.88 -5.48 16.83
C PRO A 251 29.68 -6.78 17.62
N GLY A 252 29.18 -7.83 16.96
CA GLY A 252 28.90 -9.14 17.56
C GLY A 252 27.48 -9.30 18.16
N GLU A 253 26.68 -8.26 18.28
CA GLU A 253 25.24 -8.38 18.66
C GLU A 253 24.37 -8.84 17.49
N PHE A 254 24.87 -8.74 16.28
CA PHE A 254 24.16 -9.12 15.06
C PHE A 254 24.59 -10.52 14.62
N SER A 255 23.72 -11.51 14.75
CA SER A 255 23.91 -12.78 14.08
C SER A 255 23.09 -12.78 12.79
N SER A 256 23.76 -12.95 11.67
CA SER A 256 23.15 -12.99 10.32
C SER A 256 22.11 -14.11 10.13
N GLN A 257 21.85 -14.90 11.14
CA GLN A 257 20.93 -16.06 11.07
C GLN A 257 19.59 -15.87 11.76
N THR A 258 19.37 -14.77 12.48
CA THR A 258 18.18 -14.66 13.35
C THR A 258 17.21 -13.51 13.05
N GLU A 259 17.54 -12.60 12.15
CA GLU A 259 16.72 -11.40 11.93
C GLU A 259 16.51 -11.02 10.45
N TYR A 260 16.65 -11.98 9.53
CA TYR A 260 16.30 -11.78 8.12
C TYR A 260 15.14 -12.69 7.69
#